data_816e48afa3eb2c7899a94636b3982a4c
#
_entry.id   816e48afa3eb2c7899a94636b3982a4c
#
_cell.length_a   1.000
_cell.length_b   1.000
_cell.length_c   1.000
_cell.angle_alpha   90.00
_cell.angle_beta   90.00
_cell.angle_gamma   90.00
#
_symmetry.space_group_name_H-M   'P 1'
#
loop_
_entity.id
_entity.type
_entity.pdbx_description
1 polymer ?
#
loop_
_entity_poly.entity_id
_entity_poly.type
_entity_poly.pdbx_seq_one_letter_code
_entity_poly.pdbx_strand_id
1 'polypeptide(L)'
;QTSCQDRVQAPALPEQRQGEKGLFFQQRQGFFAAAKYKERKLFMDEIKVVPYIPDEDYDNPAMVVDFYEFTMANCLFLHGFKNTTLVFDMFFRKNPDNMGYSISAGQRKLTRFLLNYHFNEQDIRWLRTKGMSEEFCEYLRTYKWKGDMYALPEGTVCYPHVQMVRIECDLVGAILIETYLLQTMNFHSLITTKATRVTGLNTHTPRSVMELGTRRAQGFIEFFPTEFDAFKAFADTYPDSVSLLLDTYNIMESGLPNLIKLDDYLIEKYPNDPNRRVKSARIDSGDLARGSKRLRKALDAAGKPYIKLVASNGLDERKIANMELYEHAHFDSYGVGENLITSASDPVFGGVYKLVAVKLPDGTYQPKMKCSDSASKAIIPGKKMPWRLYDENGQAQCDLIAMDGEVIEAGKPVKMVNLDPD
;
A
#
# COMPACT_ATOMS: atom_id res chain seq x y z
N GLN A 1 -21.61 -20.96 44.08
CA GLN A 1 -21.66 -19.68 44.79
C GLN A 1 -20.30 -19.42 45.45
N THR A 2 -19.42 -18.69 44.77
CA THR A 2 -18.47 -17.75 45.40
C THR A 2 -17.83 -16.93 44.27
N SER A 3 -18.13 -15.67 44.34
CA SER A 3 -17.60 -14.61 43.49
C SER A 3 -16.10 -14.41 43.77
N CYS A 4 -15.30 -14.35 42.76
CA CYS A 4 -13.94 -13.80 42.84
C CYS A 4 -13.83 -12.64 41.88
N GLN A 5 -14.11 -11.45 42.40
CA GLN A 5 -13.66 -10.19 41.83
C GLN A 5 -12.27 -9.92 42.42
N ASP A 6 -11.22 -10.28 41.73
CA ASP A 6 -9.89 -9.78 42.00
C ASP A 6 -9.50 -8.80 40.88
N ARG A 7 -9.55 -7.52 41.27
CA ARG A 7 -8.97 -6.43 40.51
C ARG A 7 -7.45 -6.64 40.46
N VAL A 8 -6.95 -7.01 39.30
CA VAL A 8 -5.51 -6.88 39.02
C VAL A 8 -5.24 -5.39 38.80
N GLN A 9 -4.67 -4.76 39.81
CA GLN A 9 -4.04 -3.44 39.67
C GLN A 9 -2.90 -3.58 38.66
N ALA A 10 -2.96 -2.78 37.58
CA ALA A 10 -1.83 -2.62 36.69
C ALA A 10 -0.63 -2.10 37.49
N PRO A 11 0.59 -2.62 37.30
CA PRO A 11 1.76 -2.09 37.94
C PRO A 11 1.95 -0.63 37.51
N ALA A 12 2.17 0.24 38.49
CA ALA A 12 2.49 1.65 38.27
C ALA A 12 3.73 1.74 37.36
N LEU A 13 3.62 2.50 36.29
CA LEU A 13 4.78 2.84 35.45
C LEU A 13 5.82 3.53 36.35
N PRO A 14 7.11 3.16 36.27
CA PRO A 14 8.14 3.83 37.03
C PRO A 14 8.14 5.31 36.66
N GLU A 15 8.14 6.16 37.67
CA GLU A 15 8.31 7.62 37.52
C GLU A 15 9.53 7.91 36.67
N GLN A 16 9.30 8.39 35.46
CA GLN A 16 10.37 8.85 34.60
C GLN A 16 11.02 10.04 35.25
N ARG A 17 12.29 9.91 35.61
CA ARG A 17 13.10 10.97 36.18
C ARG A 17 13.01 12.21 35.26
N GLN A 18 12.44 13.28 35.77
CA GLN A 18 12.24 14.55 35.03
C GLN A 18 13.53 15.11 34.38
N GLY A 19 14.71 14.69 34.87
CA GLY A 19 16.02 15.09 34.37
C GLY A 19 16.36 14.57 32.97
N GLU A 20 15.93 13.36 32.62
CA GLU A 20 16.27 12.74 31.30
C GLU A 20 15.45 13.32 30.15
N LYS A 21 14.19 13.72 30.40
CA LYS A 21 13.36 14.37 29.36
C LYS A 21 13.88 15.77 29.03
N GLY A 22 14.38 16.50 30.03
CA GLY A 22 14.97 17.81 29.83
C GLY A 22 16.28 17.78 29.04
N LEU A 23 17.13 16.77 29.31
CA LEU A 23 18.41 16.62 28.62
C LEU A 23 18.23 16.23 27.14
N PHE A 24 17.26 15.35 26.86
CA PHE A 24 16.98 14.90 25.50
C PHE A 24 16.36 16.01 24.64
N PHE A 25 15.53 16.85 25.25
CA PHE A 25 14.91 17.98 24.56
C PHE A 25 15.92 19.15 24.37
N GLN A 26 16.80 19.41 25.35
CA GLN A 26 17.86 20.40 25.20
C GLN A 26 18.93 19.96 24.19
N GLN A 27 19.29 18.67 24.16
CA GLN A 27 20.20 18.16 23.12
C GLN A 27 19.60 18.26 21.72
N ARG A 28 18.27 17.97 21.53
CA ARG A 28 17.61 18.17 20.25
C ARG A 28 17.51 19.65 19.87
N GLN A 29 17.15 20.54 20.79
CA GLN A 29 17.09 21.96 20.51
C GLN A 29 18.49 22.55 20.26
N GLY A 30 19.49 22.12 21.01
CA GLY A 30 20.88 22.51 20.79
C GLY A 30 21.44 21.98 19.46
N PHE A 31 21.04 20.76 19.06
CA PHE A 31 21.43 20.18 17.79
C PHE A 31 20.76 20.91 16.61
N PHE A 32 19.46 21.24 16.72
CA PHE A 32 18.76 22.01 15.67
C PHE A 32 19.30 23.46 15.58
N ALA A 33 19.61 24.11 16.68
CA ALA A 33 20.20 25.44 16.65
C ALA A 33 21.63 25.44 16.11
N ALA A 34 22.46 24.46 16.51
CA ALA A 34 23.80 24.28 15.96
C ALA A 34 23.77 23.83 14.49
N ALA A 35 22.84 22.97 14.11
CA ALA A 35 22.63 22.57 12.72
C ALA A 35 22.20 23.76 11.85
N LYS A 36 21.27 24.61 12.31
CA LYS A 36 20.89 25.80 11.56
C LYS A 36 22.06 26.78 11.31
N TYR A 37 22.99 26.91 12.27
CA TYR A 37 24.14 27.77 12.09
C TYR A 37 25.26 27.12 11.25
N LYS A 38 25.43 25.83 11.37
CA LYS A 38 26.32 25.05 10.51
C LYS A 38 25.74 24.82 9.12
N GLU A 39 24.42 24.60 8.98
CA GLU A 39 23.73 24.47 7.72
C GLU A 39 23.96 25.66 6.79
N ARG A 40 23.95 26.90 7.28
CA ARG A 40 24.28 28.02 6.41
C ARG A 40 25.73 27.99 5.90
N LYS A 41 26.68 27.49 6.70
CA LYS A 41 28.08 27.38 6.29
C LYS A 41 28.34 26.12 5.46
N LEU A 42 27.76 24.99 5.83
CA LEU A 42 27.79 23.74 5.08
C LEU A 42 27.08 23.87 3.71
N PHE A 43 25.93 24.56 3.69
CA PHE A 43 25.18 24.78 2.46
C PHE A 43 25.92 25.71 1.47
N MET A 44 26.78 26.57 1.97
CA MET A 44 27.54 27.50 1.13
C MET A 44 28.95 26.98 0.77
N ASP A 45 29.59 26.18 1.64
CA ASP A 45 31.01 25.87 1.51
C ASP A 45 31.38 24.37 1.42
N GLU A 46 30.46 23.41 1.79
CA GLU A 46 30.85 22.00 1.99
C GLU A 46 29.89 20.92 1.46
N ILE A 47 28.84 21.27 0.72
CA ILE A 47 28.11 20.23 0.00
C ILE A 47 29.03 19.76 -1.15
N LYS A 48 29.89 18.80 -0.83
CA LYS A 48 30.37 17.89 -1.84
C LYS A 48 29.11 17.15 -2.32
N VAL A 49 28.57 17.59 -3.44
CA VAL A 49 27.70 16.73 -4.23
C VAL A 49 28.54 15.49 -4.48
N VAL A 50 28.34 14.46 -3.67
CA VAL A 50 28.84 13.14 -3.99
C VAL A 50 28.19 12.87 -5.34
N PRO A 51 28.99 12.70 -6.42
CA PRO A 51 28.39 12.41 -7.71
C PRO A 51 27.48 11.21 -7.47
N TYR A 52 26.21 11.33 -7.85
CA TYR A 52 25.32 10.20 -7.97
C TYR A 52 26.06 9.22 -8.88
N ILE A 53 26.65 8.21 -8.29
CA ILE A 53 27.11 7.03 -9.01
C ILE A 53 25.79 6.33 -9.29
N PRO A 54 25.36 6.22 -10.57
CA PRO A 54 24.25 5.37 -10.92
C PRO A 54 24.67 3.99 -10.45
N ASP A 55 24.14 3.58 -9.32
CA ASP A 55 24.29 2.22 -8.86
C ASP A 55 23.36 1.42 -9.76
N GLU A 56 23.90 0.86 -10.83
CA GLU A 56 23.16 0.00 -11.76
C GLU A 56 22.52 -1.17 -11.01
N ASP A 57 23.03 -1.46 -9.81
CA ASP A 57 22.55 -2.50 -8.92
C ASP A 57 21.51 -2.01 -7.89
N TYR A 58 21.25 -0.71 -7.80
CA TYR A 58 20.25 -0.18 -6.86
C TYR A 58 18.81 -0.60 -7.22
N ASP A 59 18.60 -1.03 -8.46
CA ASP A 59 17.31 -1.55 -8.92
C ASP A 59 17.11 -3.04 -8.59
N ASN A 60 18.11 -3.72 -8.02
CA ASN A 60 17.98 -5.12 -7.61
C ASN A 60 17.93 -5.28 -6.09
N PRO A 61 16.73 -5.42 -5.51
CA PRO A 61 16.57 -5.51 -4.06
C PRO A 61 16.87 -6.91 -3.49
N ALA A 62 17.79 -7.69 -4.07
CA ALA A 62 18.15 -9.01 -3.55
C ALA A 62 18.70 -8.99 -2.12
N MET A 63 19.20 -7.82 -1.66
CA MET A 63 19.65 -7.60 -0.29
C MET A 63 18.56 -7.09 0.65
N VAL A 64 17.33 -6.92 0.19
CA VAL A 64 16.16 -6.64 1.04
C VAL A 64 15.70 -7.95 1.64
N VAL A 65 16.45 -8.41 2.63
CA VAL A 65 16.31 -9.73 3.25
C VAL A 65 16.54 -9.58 4.76
N ASP A 66 15.66 -10.16 5.57
CA ASP A 66 15.90 -10.27 6.99
C ASP A 66 17.13 -11.15 7.22
N PHE A 67 18.08 -10.67 8.01
CA PHE A 67 19.42 -11.29 8.10
C PHE A 67 19.38 -12.78 8.52
N TYR A 68 18.38 -13.20 9.29
CA TYR A 68 18.23 -14.60 9.67
C TYR A 68 18.00 -15.54 8.47
N GLU A 69 17.41 -15.04 7.39
CA GLU A 69 17.21 -15.81 6.15
C GLU A 69 18.55 -16.18 5.51
N PHE A 70 19.52 -15.25 5.47
CA PHE A 70 20.88 -15.55 5.02
C PHE A 70 21.58 -16.59 5.90
N THR A 71 21.49 -16.45 7.23
CA THR A 71 22.13 -17.40 8.15
C THR A 71 21.52 -18.79 8.06
N MET A 72 20.19 -18.86 7.90
CA MET A 72 19.47 -20.11 7.69
C MET A 72 19.82 -20.75 6.35
N ALA A 73 19.83 -19.98 5.26
CA ALA A 73 20.18 -20.46 3.93
C ALA A 73 21.62 -20.97 3.89
N ASN A 74 22.60 -20.24 4.46
CA ASN A 74 23.99 -20.64 4.55
C ASN A 74 24.16 -21.95 5.34
N CYS A 75 23.49 -22.07 6.49
CA CYS A 75 23.53 -23.29 7.29
C CYS A 75 23.02 -24.51 6.51
N LEU A 76 21.85 -24.39 5.90
CA LEU A 76 21.26 -25.49 5.13
C LEU A 76 22.07 -25.80 3.86
N PHE A 77 22.65 -24.79 3.22
CA PHE A 77 23.54 -24.96 2.08
C PHE A 77 24.77 -25.82 2.44
N LEU A 78 25.44 -25.52 3.55
CA LEU A 78 26.61 -26.27 4.05
C LEU A 78 26.26 -27.71 4.44
N HIS A 79 25.01 -27.97 4.82
CA HIS A 79 24.53 -29.32 5.17
C HIS A 79 23.98 -30.10 3.95
N GLY A 80 24.24 -29.63 2.72
CA GLY A 80 23.95 -30.36 1.50
C GLY A 80 22.53 -30.17 0.93
N PHE A 81 21.74 -29.25 1.47
CA PHE A 81 20.34 -29.03 1.02
C PHE A 81 20.20 -28.08 -0.16
N LYS A 82 21.31 -27.59 -0.76
CA LYS A 82 21.28 -26.57 -1.83
C LYS A 82 20.39 -26.92 -3.03
N ASN A 83 20.29 -28.21 -3.35
CA ASN A 83 19.49 -28.69 -4.49
C ASN A 83 18.10 -29.19 -4.10
N THR A 84 17.69 -28.98 -2.85
CA THR A 84 16.38 -29.40 -2.36
C THR A 84 15.33 -28.41 -2.85
N THR A 85 14.30 -28.91 -3.55
CA THR A 85 13.16 -28.08 -3.93
C THR A 85 12.20 -27.94 -2.77
N LEU A 86 11.92 -26.70 -2.40
CA LEU A 86 10.99 -26.32 -1.33
C LEU A 86 9.72 -25.71 -1.93
N VAL A 87 8.61 -25.96 -1.26
CA VAL A 87 7.32 -25.35 -1.58
C VAL A 87 6.88 -24.45 -0.44
N PHE A 88 6.73 -23.17 -0.73
CA PHE A 88 6.24 -22.16 0.20
C PHE A 88 4.92 -21.59 -0.27
N ASP A 89 4.01 -21.35 0.66
CA ASP A 89 2.78 -20.60 0.42
C ASP A 89 2.80 -19.26 1.14
N MET A 90 2.38 -18.20 0.43
CA MET A 90 2.05 -16.89 0.98
C MET A 90 0.53 -16.79 1.11
N PHE A 91 0.07 -16.44 2.28
CA PHE A 91 -1.35 -16.18 2.61
C PHE A 91 -1.45 -15.19 3.77
N PHE A 92 -2.64 -14.73 4.09
CA PHE A 92 -2.89 -13.90 5.28
C PHE A 92 -3.97 -14.56 6.16
N ARG A 93 -4.07 -14.13 7.44
CA ARG A 93 -4.95 -14.75 8.41
C ARG A 93 -6.18 -13.94 8.76
N LYS A 94 -6.16 -12.64 8.48
CA LYS A 94 -7.23 -11.71 8.83
C LYS A 94 -7.31 -10.61 7.78
N ASN A 95 -8.51 -10.24 7.38
CA ASN A 95 -8.70 -9.08 6.52
C ASN A 95 -8.38 -7.79 7.27
N PRO A 96 -7.72 -6.80 6.62
CA PRO A 96 -7.51 -5.49 7.23
C PRO A 96 -8.86 -4.80 7.52
N ASP A 97 -8.88 -3.97 8.56
CA ASP A 97 -10.06 -3.24 9.03
C ASP A 97 -11.28 -4.12 9.36
N ASN A 98 -11.10 -5.42 9.63
CA ASN A 98 -12.18 -6.40 9.83
C ASN A 98 -13.18 -6.46 8.65
N MET A 99 -12.73 -6.20 7.44
CA MET A 99 -13.55 -6.26 6.24
C MET A 99 -13.80 -7.71 5.79
N GLY A 100 -14.79 -7.90 4.91
CA GLY A 100 -15.18 -9.23 4.42
C GLY A 100 -14.22 -9.83 3.38
N TYR A 101 -13.27 -9.06 2.83
CA TYR A 101 -12.37 -9.51 1.75
C TYR A 101 -11.09 -8.68 1.68
N SER A 102 -10.12 -9.18 0.92
CA SER A 102 -8.95 -8.45 0.48
C SER A 102 -8.76 -8.60 -1.04
N ILE A 103 -7.93 -7.77 -1.63
CA ILE A 103 -7.60 -7.82 -3.07
C ILE A 103 -6.14 -8.24 -3.21
N SER A 104 -5.89 -9.26 -4.01
CA SER A 104 -4.54 -9.72 -4.34
C SER A 104 -3.88 -8.75 -5.33
N ALA A 105 -2.72 -8.20 -4.98
CA ALA A 105 -1.95 -7.29 -5.83
C ALA A 105 -0.45 -7.33 -5.49
N GLY A 106 0.41 -6.96 -6.47
CA GLY A 106 1.86 -6.93 -6.33
C GLY A 106 2.61 -7.99 -7.16
N GLN A 107 1.89 -8.89 -7.80
CA GLN A 107 2.47 -10.02 -8.55
C GLN A 107 3.38 -9.55 -9.68
N ARG A 108 3.00 -8.51 -10.41
CA ARG A 108 3.82 -7.95 -11.50
C ARG A 108 5.17 -7.45 -11.00
N LYS A 109 5.19 -6.76 -9.88
CA LYS A 109 6.43 -6.26 -9.26
C LYS A 109 7.28 -7.41 -8.75
N LEU A 110 6.67 -8.39 -8.09
CA LEU A 110 7.35 -9.59 -7.62
C LEU A 110 7.94 -10.39 -8.78
N THR A 111 7.19 -10.62 -9.86
CA THR A 111 7.70 -11.31 -11.06
C THR A 111 8.93 -10.61 -11.64
N ARG A 112 8.89 -9.28 -11.76
CA ARG A 112 10.04 -8.50 -12.26
C ARG A 112 11.26 -8.68 -11.36
N PHE A 113 11.07 -8.67 -10.06
CA PHE A 113 12.15 -8.94 -9.10
C PHE A 113 12.77 -10.33 -9.30
N LEU A 114 11.95 -11.39 -9.36
CA LEU A 114 12.42 -12.76 -9.53
C LEU A 114 13.17 -12.96 -10.85
N LEU A 115 12.70 -12.38 -11.95
CA LEU A 115 13.35 -12.47 -13.26
C LEU A 115 14.72 -11.79 -13.30
N ASN A 116 14.95 -10.78 -12.46
CA ASN A 116 16.21 -10.03 -12.38
C ASN A 116 17.02 -10.35 -11.12
N TYR A 117 16.65 -11.40 -10.38
CA TYR A 117 17.28 -11.74 -9.10
C TYR A 117 18.76 -12.09 -9.26
N HIS A 118 19.63 -11.33 -8.62
CA HIS A 118 21.08 -11.54 -8.63
C HIS A 118 21.74 -10.87 -7.41
N PHE A 119 22.99 -11.23 -7.13
CA PHE A 119 23.86 -10.56 -6.16
C PHE A 119 25.05 -9.94 -6.87
N ASN A 120 25.43 -8.74 -6.49
CA ASN A 120 26.60 -8.05 -7.02
C ASN A 120 27.85 -8.29 -6.15
N GLU A 121 29.02 -7.85 -6.62
CA GLU A 121 30.28 -8.01 -5.90
C GLU A 121 30.32 -7.28 -4.54
N GLN A 122 29.57 -6.20 -4.39
CA GLN A 122 29.48 -5.47 -3.13
C GLN A 122 28.65 -6.26 -2.10
N ASP A 123 27.55 -6.87 -2.56
CA ASP A 123 26.72 -7.75 -1.73
C ASP A 123 27.55 -8.95 -1.22
N ILE A 124 28.28 -9.59 -2.12
CA ILE A 124 29.14 -10.74 -1.77
C ILE A 124 30.21 -10.34 -0.77
N ARG A 125 30.88 -9.20 -0.96
CA ARG A 125 31.87 -8.71 0.02
C ARG A 125 31.23 -8.44 1.38
N TRP A 126 30.05 -7.84 1.40
CA TRP A 126 29.33 -7.56 2.63
C TRP A 126 28.94 -8.85 3.37
N LEU A 127 28.40 -9.84 2.65
CA LEU A 127 28.01 -11.14 3.24
C LEU A 127 29.21 -11.87 3.86
N ARG A 128 30.39 -11.81 3.24
CA ARG A 128 31.62 -12.32 3.85
C ARG A 128 31.94 -11.65 5.18
N THR A 129 31.80 -10.34 5.29
CA THR A 129 32.03 -9.60 6.55
C THR A 129 31.04 -9.99 7.65
N LYS A 130 29.89 -10.58 7.28
CA LYS A 130 28.85 -11.05 8.19
C LYS A 130 28.98 -12.53 8.56
N GLY A 131 30.04 -13.18 8.13
CA GLY A 131 30.36 -14.58 8.50
C GLY A 131 29.67 -15.63 7.65
N MET A 132 29.14 -15.28 6.48
CA MET A 132 28.70 -16.26 5.50
C MET A 132 29.90 -17.04 4.97
N SER A 133 29.74 -18.36 4.72
CA SER A 133 30.80 -19.20 4.23
C SER A 133 31.24 -18.78 2.81
N GLU A 134 32.51 -19.04 2.50
CA GLU A 134 33.06 -18.72 1.19
C GLU A 134 32.31 -19.46 0.08
N GLU A 135 32.01 -20.74 0.29
CA GLU A 135 31.30 -21.58 -0.66
C GLU A 135 29.89 -21.05 -0.96
N PHE A 136 29.19 -20.54 0.07
CA PHE A 136 27.88 -19.94 -0.09
C PHE A 136 27.98 -18.61 -0.83
N CYS A 137 28.95 -17.76 -0.48
CA CYS A 137 29.20 -16.50 -1.15
C CYS A 137 29.49 -16.68 -2.64
N GLU A 138 30.35 -17.64 -2.99
CA GLU A 138 30.67 -17.97 -4.40
C GLU A 138 29.45 -18.54 -5.13
N TYR A 139 28.62 -19.32 -4.45
CA TYR A 139 27.36 -19.80 -5.02
C TYR A 139 26.42 -18.63 -5.33
N LEU A 140 26.23 -17.69 -4.40
CA LEU A 140 25.38 -16.52 -4.58
C LEU A 140 25.84 -15.61 -5.72
N ARG A 141 27.16 -15.46 -5.93
CA ARG A 141 27.76 -14.65 -7.00
C ARG A 141 27.19 -14.95 -8.39
N THR A 142 26.92 -16.22 -8.65
CA THR A 142 26.40 -16.69 -9.95
C THR A 142 24.95 -17.11 -9.90
N TYR A 143 24.32 -16.97 -8.74
CA TYR A 143 22.95 -17.41 -8.54
C TYR A 143 21.98 -16.61 -9.41
N LYS A 144 21.07 -17.33 -10.05
CA LYS A 144 19.88 -16.80 -10.73
C LYS A 144 18.68 -17.58 -10.24
N TRP A 145 17.59 -16.89 -9.98
CA TRP A 145 16.37 -17.54 -9.55
C TRP A 145 15.80 -18.46 -10.65
N LYS A 146 15.43 -19.69 -10.30
CA LYS A 146 15.00 -20.74 -11.23
C LYS A 146 13.78 -21.49 -10.71
N GLY A 147 12.92 -20.84 -9.99
CA GLY A 147 11.72 -21.45 -9.44
C GLY A 147 10.48 -21.25 -10.31
N ASP A 148 9.40 -21.87 -9.86
CA ASP A 148 8.04 -21.63 -10.35
C ASP A 148 7.27 -20.78 -9.33
N MET A 149 6.55 -19.79 -9.84
CA MET A 149 5.63 -18.97 -9.06
C MET A 149 4.20 -19.16 -9.58
N TYR A 150 3.33 -19.57 -8.70
CA TYR A 150 1.88 -19.64 -8.94
C TYR A 150 1.22 -18.57 -8.07
N ALA A 151 0.41 -17.71 -8.65
CA ALA A 151 -0.21 -16.62 -7.92
C ALA A 151 -1.64 -16.35 -8.40
N LEU A 152 -2.48 -15.85 -7.49
CA LEU A 152 -3.78 -15.32 -7.88
C LEU A 152 -3.54 -14.12 -8.83
N PRO A 153 -4.33 -13.95 -9.90
CA PRO A 153 -4.23 -12.77 -10.74
C PRO A 153 -4.41 -11.47 -9.94
N GLU A 154 -3.71 -10.39 -10.34
CA GLU A 154 -3.92 -9.07 -9.73
C GLU A 154 -5.38 -8.63 -9.88
N GLY A 155 -5.94 -8.05 -8.82
CA GLY A 155 -7.34 -7.64 -8.74
C GLY A 155 -8.31 -8.75 -8.27
N THR A 156 -7.81 -9.97 -8.05
CA THR A 156 -8.64 -11.06 -7.51
C THR A 156 -9.02 -10.80 -6.06
N VAL A 157 -10.32 -10.92 -5.76
CA VAL A 157 -10.79 -10.96 -4.37
C VAL A 157 -10.25 -12.22 -3.70
N CYS A 158 -9.70 -12.09 -2.51
CA CYS A 158 -9.15 -13.20 -1.74
C CYS A 158 -9.55 -13.12 -0.26
N TYR A 159 -9.46 -14.27 0.41
CA TYR A 159 -9.93 -14.46 1.78
C TYR A 159 -8.81 -15.01 2.66
N PRO A 160 -8.91 -14.88 3.98
CA PRO A 160 -7.96 -15.47 4.92
C PRO A 160 -7.70 -16.95 4.65
N HIS A 161 -6.45 -17.38 4.87
CA HIS A 161 -5.96 -18.75 4.70
C HIS A 161 -5.88 -19.27 3.25
N VAL A 162 -6.42 -18.55 2.27
CA VAL A 162 -6.28 -18.90 0.85
C VAL A 162 -4.89 -18.46 0.35
N GLN A 163 -4.21 -19.34 -0.37
CA GLN A 163 -2.91 -19.03 -0.96
C GLN A 163 -3.03 -17.92 -1.99
N MET A 164 -2.28 -16.85 -1.78
CA MET A 164 -2.13 -15.76 -2.75
C MET A 164 -0.97 -16.03 -3.71
N VAL A 165 0.12 -16.59 -3.19
CA VAL A 165 1.31 -16.96 -3.95
C VAL A 165 1.84 -18.30 -3.44
N ARG A 166 2.24 -19.17 -4.36
CA ARG A 166 3.03 -20.36 -4.08
C ARG A 166 4.33 -20.29 -4.85
N ILE A 167 5.41 -20.53 -4.14
CA ILE A 167 6.77 -20.63 -4.70
C ILE A 167 7.24 -22.06 -4.61
N GLU A 168 7.75 -22.58 -5.72
CA GLU A 168 8.41 -23.88 -5.79
C GLU A 168 9.81 -23.66 -6.36
N CYS A 169 10.84 -23.71 -5.51
CA CYS A 169 12.19 -23.31 -5.88
C CYS A 169 13.24 -24.09 -5.07
N ASP A 170 14.49 -23.97 -5.50
CA ASP A 170 15.62 -24.45 -4.68
C ASP A 170 15.71 -23.71 -3.35
N LEU A 171 16.52 -24.24 -2.44
CA LEU A 171 16.68 -23.74 -1.08
C LEU A 171 16.89 -22.21 -1.03
N VAL A 172 17.84 -21.70 -1.82
CA VAL A 172 18.23 -20.29 -1.78
C VAL A 172 17.14 -19.40 -2.32
N GLY A 173 16.59 -19.75 -3.49
CA GLY A 173 15.53 -18.98 -4.13
C GLY A 173 14.21 -19.03 -3.39
N ALA A 174 13.98 -20.05 -2.58
CA ALA A 174 12.76 -20.13 -1.77
C ALA A 174 12.87 -19.32 -0.46
N ILE A 175 14.06 -19.28 0.16
CA ILE A 175 14.25 -18.62 1.47
C ILE A 175 14.51 -17.12 1.30
N LEU A 176 15.49 -16.74 0.46
CA LEU A 176 15.97 -15.35 0.41
C LEU A 176 15.01 -14.35 -0.28
N ILE A 177 13.88 -14.81 -0.78
CA ILE A 177 12.86 -13.93 -1.34
C ILE A 177 11.75 -13.56 -0.35
N GLU A 178 11.70 -14.18 0.85
CA GLU A 178 10.60 -14.03 1.82
C GLU A 178 10.31 -12.57 2.12
N THR A 179 11.32 -11.82 2.54
CA THR A 179 11.15 -10.42 2.95
C THR A 179 10.63 -9.55 1.81
N TYR A 180 11.24 -9.60 0.63
CA TYR A 180 10.80 -8.78 -0.50
C TYR A 180 9.43 -9.19 -1.04
N LEU A 181 9.15 -10.50 -1.07
CA LEU A 181 7.86 -11.04 -1.45
C LEU A 181 6.76 -10.50 -0.52
N LEU A 182 6.96 -10.65 0.80
CA LEU A 182 5.98 -10.20 1.80
C LEU A 182 5.80 -8.69 1.75
N GLN A 183 6.89 -7.91 1.70
CA GLN A 183 6.81 -6.46 1.60
C GLN A 183 6.02 -6.02 0.36
N THR A 184 6.29 -6.65 -0.79
CA THR A 184 5.61 -6.31 -2.04
C THR A 184 4.13 -6.69 -2.00
N MET A 185 3.82 -7.94 -1.69
CA MET A 185 2.44 -8.43 -1.71
C MET A 185 1.58 -7.78 -0.63
N ASN A 186 2.12 -7.61 0.58
CA ASN A 186 1.39 -7.01 1.69
C ASN A 186 1.01 -5.56 1.39
N PHE A 187 1.97 -4.73 0.97
CA PHE A 187 1.71 -3.33 0.69
C PHE A 187 0.71 -3.14 -0.45
N HIS A 188 0.95 -3.80 -1.60
CA HIS A 188 0.08 -3.62 -2.77
C HIS A 188 -1.34 -4.15 -2.50
N SER A 189 -1.47 -5.30 -1.85
CA SER A 189 -2.79 -5.86 -1.50
C SER A 189 -3.53 -4.99 -0.49
N LEU A 190 -2.84 -4.46 0.54
CA LEU A 190 -3.41 -3.56 1.51
C LEU A 190 -3.98 -2.29 0.86
N ILE A 191 -3.15 -1.61 0.06
CA ILE A 191 -3.56 -0.34 -0.58
C ILE A 191 -4.64 -0.57 -1.62
N THR A 192 -4.56 -1.65 -2.43
CA THR A 192 -5.60 -1.99 -3.40
C THR A 192 -6.93 -2.29 -2.71
N THR A 193 -6.90 -3.05 -1.61
CA THR A 193 -8.09 -3.33 -0.80
C THR A 193 -8.69 -2.03 -0.25
N LYS A 194 -7.87 -1.14 0.32
CA LYS A 194 -8.30 0.17 0.81
C LYS A 194 -8.92 1.00 -0.32
N ALA A 195 -8.29 0.99 -1.50
CA ALA A 195 -8.77 1.74 -2.66
C ALA A 195 -10.18 1.32 -3.10
N THR A 196 -10.52 0.02 -3.06
CA THR A 196 -11.88 -0.42 -3.41
C THR A 196 -12.95 0.15 -2.50
N ARG A 197 -12.63 0.38 -1.23
CA ARG A 197 -13.55 1.01 -0.26
C ARG A 197 -13.70 2.51 -0.50
N VAL A 198 -12.57 3.19 -0.73
CA VAL A 198 -12.56 4.64 -1.01
C VAL A 198 -13.32 4.94 -2.30
N THR A 199 -13.12 4.14 -3.34
CA THR A 199 -13.82 4.31 -4.62
C THR A 199 -15.28 3.85 -4.61
N GLY A 200 -15.75 3.24 -3.52
CA GLY A 200 -17.13 2.75 -3.40
C GLY A 200 -17.47 1.53 -4.26
N LEU A 201 -16.47 0.87 -4.85
CA LEU A 201 -16.71 -0.33 -5.68
C LEU A 201 -17.34 -1.47 -4.89
N ASN A 202 -17.04 -1.58 -3.61
CA ASN A 202 -17.61 -2.60 -2.71
C ASN A 202 -19.09 -2.37 -2.36
N THR A 203 -19.64 -1.19 -2.62
CA THR A 203 -21.04 -0.83 -2.28
C THR A 203 -21.89 -0.56 -3.51
N HIS A 204 -21.38 -0.82 -4.71
CA HIS A 204 -22.02 -0.46 -5.99
C HIS A 204 -22.35 1.03 -6.15
N THR A 205 -21.68 1.88 -5.38
CA THR A 205 -21.76 3.35 -5.47
C THR A 205 -20.40 3.91 -5.88
N PRO A 206 -20.00 3.76 -7.15
CA PRO A 206 -18.66 4.17 -7.58
C PRO A 206 -18.48 5.68 -7.43
N ARG A 207 -17.33 6.07 -6.89
CA ARG A 207 -16.90 7.46 -6.71
C ARG A 207 -15.72 7.77 -7.61
N SER A 208 -15.70 8.99 -8.15
CA SER A 208 -14.49 9.52 -8.78
C SER A 208 -13.50 9.94 -7.69
N VAL A 209 -12.33 9.28 -7.66
CA VAL A 209 -11.28 9.52 -6.68
C VAL A 209 -9.97 9.85 -7.38
N MET A 210 -9.31 10.92 -6.91
CA MET A 210 -7.95 11.27 -7.30
C MET A 210 -7.01 10.98 -6.12
N GLU A 211 -5.91 10.27 -6.38
CA GLU A 211 -4.85 10.09 -5.41
C GLU A 211 -4.03 11.38 -5.31
N LEU A 212 -3.95 11.97 -4.10
CA LEU A 212 -3.25 13.23 -3.84
C LEU A 212 -2.16 13.10 -2.75
N GLY A 213 -1.80 11.87 -2.34
CA GLY A 213 -0.87 11.61 -1.25
C GLY A 213 0.60 11.59 -1.64
N THR A 214 0.92 11.38 -2.92
CA THR A 214 2.30 11.23 -3.38
C THR A 214 3.15 12.49 -3.21
N ARG A 215 2.52 13.65 -3.06
CA ARG A 215 3.19 14.90 -2.75
C ARG A 215 2.24 15.86 -2.06
N ARG A 216 2.77 16.70 -1.19
CA ARG A 216 2.07 17.87 -0.68
C ARG A 216 2.35 19.03 -1.64
N ALA A 217 1.31 19.49 -2.33
CA ALA A 217 1.43 20.65 -3.21
C ALA A 217 1.76 21.89 -2.38
N GLN A 218 2.74 22.65 -2.84
CA GLN A 218 2.99 24.00 -2.36
C GLN A 218 2.02 24.97 -3.00
N GLY A 219 1.72 26.07 -2.32
CA GLY A 219 0.80 27.07 -2.80
C GLY A 219 1.29 27.77 -4.08
N PHE A 220 0.63 27.48 -5.21
CA PHE A 220 0.92 28.14 -6.48
C PHE A 220 0.42 29.60 -6.49
N ILE A 221 -0.67 29.86 -5.76
CA ILE A 221 -1.39 31.14 -5.78
C ILE A 221 -0.55 32.27 -5.17
N GLU A 222 0.27 31.98 -4.18
CA GLU A 222 1.10 32.94 -3.45
C GLU A 222 2.21 33.58 -4.31
N PHE A 223 2.51 33.04 -5.47
CA PHE A 223 3.48 33.61 -6.41
C PHE A 223 2.90 34.76 -7.25
N PHE A 224 1.58 35.00 -7.20
CA PHE A 224 0.90 36.01 -7.97
C PHE A 224 0.40 37.16 -7.12
N PRO A 225 0.27 38.38 -7.68
CA PRO A 225 -0.22 39.56 -6.96
C PRO A 225 -1.65 39.38 -6.41
N THR A 226 -2.50 38.68 -7.15
CA THR A 226 -3.87 38.35 -6.76
C THR A 226 -4.21 36.89 -7.07
N GLU A 227 -5.20 36.34 -6.34
CA GLU A 227 -5.72 35.01 -6.62
C GLU A 227 -6.27 34.90 -8.06
N PHE A 228 -6.92 35.96 -8.56
CA PHE A 228 -7.43 35.98 -9.95
C PHE A 228 -6.30 35.89 -10.96
N ASP A 229 -5.17 36.60 -10.75
CA ASP A 229 -4.02 36.53 -11.65
C ASP A 229 -3.43 35.12 -11.70
N ALA A 230 -3.37 34.43 -10.57
CA ALA A 230 -2.96 33.04 -10.50
C ALA A 230 -3.91 32.12 -11.27
N PHE A 231 -5.22 32.26 -11.05
CA PHE A 231 -6.24 31.49 -11.76
C PHE A 231 -6.17 31.72 -13.27
N LYS A 232 -6.01 32.98 -13.69
CA LYS A 232 -5.88 33.37 -15.09
C LYS A 232 -4.61 32.80 -15.73
N ALA A 233 -3.47 32.91 -15.07
CA ALA A 233 -2.21 32.36 -15.57
C ALA A 233 -2.28 30.83 -15.74
N PHE A 234 -2.90 30.12 -14.78
CA PHE A 234 -3.14 28.68 -14.89
C PHE A 234 -4.05 28.34 -16.07
N ALA A 235 -5.16 29.06 -16.23
CA ALA A 235 -6.13 28.82 -17.29
C ALA A 235 -5.58 29.18 -18.68
N ASP A 236 -4.74 30.20 -18.79
CA ASP A 236 -4.07 30.56 -20.03
C ASP A 236 -3.05 29.51 -20.46
N THR A 237 -2.43 28.83 -19.49
CA THR A 237 -1.45 27.77 -19.73
C THR A 237 -2.12 26.42 -20.03
N TYR A 238 -3.21 26.09 -19.32
CA TYR A 238 -3.91 24.80 -19.38
C TYR A 238 -5.41 24.98 -19.62
N PRO A 239 -5.85 25.58 -20.73
CA PRO A 239 -7.26 25.98 -20.94
C PRO A 239 -8.25 24.81 -20.97
N ASP A 240 -7.77 23.60 -21.29
CA ASP A 240 -8.62 22.41 -21.45
C ASP A 240 -8.82 21.64 -20.12
N SER A 241 -8.08 22.01 -19.05
CA SER A 241 -8.08 21.26 -17.77
C SER A 241 -8.10 22.16 -16.53
N VAL A 242 -8.86 23.25 -16.56
CA VAL A 242 -8.91 24.23 -15.47
C VAL A 242 -9.67 23.67 -14.27
N SER A 243 -8.91 23.34 -13.21
CA SER A 243 -9.42 22.92 -11.90
C SER A 243 -8.77 23.77 -10.82
N LEU A 244 -9.55 24.46 -10.00
CA LEU A 244 -9.07 25.51 -9.11
C LEU A 244 -9.32 25.18 -7.64
N LEU A 245 -8.33 25.46 -6.78
CA LEU A 245 -8.47 25.48 -5.33
C LEU A 245 -9.06 26.81 -4.89
N LEU A 246 -10.17 26.79 -4.11
CA LEU A 246 -10.90 28.01 -3.79
C LEU A 246 -10.68 28.55 -2.37
N ASP A 247 -10.03 27.78 -1.52
CA ASP A 247 -9.87 28.08 -0.09
C ASP A 247 -8.48 28.55 0.31
N THR A 248 -7.73 29.12 -0.62
CA THR A 248 -6.46 29.78 -0.30
C THR A 248 -6.69 30.96 0.66
N TYR A 249 -7.75 31.71 0.43
CA TYR A 249 -8.18 32.80 1.32
C TYR A 249 -9.59 32.55 1.87
N ASN A 250 -10.63 32.95 1.16
CA ASN A 250 -12.02 32.75 1.53
C ASN A 250 -12.82 32.23 0.34
N ILE A 251 -13.43 31.07 0.50
CA ILE A 251 -14.16 30.38 -0.57
C ILE A 251 -15.26 31.28 -1.18
N MET A 252 -16.06 31.93 -0.33
CA MET A 252 -17.26 32.65 -0.79
C MET A 252 -16.98 34.12 -1.16
N GLU A 253 -15.97 34.73 -0.53
CA GLU A 253 -15.66 36.17 -0.70
C GLU A 253 -14.57 36.42 -1.72
N SER A 254 -13.70 35.42 -1.97
CA SER A 254 -12.58 35.51 -2.93
C SER A 254 -12.62 34.39 -3.96
N GLY A 255 -12.47 33.13 -3.59
CA GLY A 255 -12.33 32.00 -4.50
C GLY A 255 -13.48 31.87 -5.50
N LEU A 256 -14.72 31.87 -5.03
CA LEU A 256 -15.90 31.74 -5.89
C LEU A 256 -16.09 32.93 -6.86
N PRO A 257 -16.01 34.21 -6.43
CA PRO A 257 -16.10 35.34 -7.34
C PRO A 257 -15.01 35.32 -8.42
N ASN A 258 -13.76 34.99 -8.04
CA ASN A 258 -12.65 34.90 -8.98
C ASN A 258 -12.79 33.73 -9.96
N LEU A 259 -13.34 32.60 -9.52
CA LEU A 259 -13.65 31.45 -10.38
C LEU A 259 -14.73 31.81 -11.41
N ILE A 260 -15.83 32.47 -10.98
CA ILE A 260 -16.91 32.90 -11.87
C ILE A 260 -16.35 33.88 -12.92
N LYS A 261 -15.61 34.89 -12.47
CA LYS A 261 -14.95 35.87 -13.35
C LYS A 261 -14.00 35.21 -14.35
N LEU A 262 -13.25 34.18 -13.91
CA LEU A 262 -12.37 33.44 -14.82
C LEU A 262 -13.14 32.63 -15.85
N ASP A 263 -14.19 31.98 -15.44
CA ASP A 263 -14.99 31.19 -16.38
C ASP A 263 -15.69 32.10 -17.42
N ASP A 264 -16.16 33.30 -17.03
CA ASP A 264 -16.67 34.30 -17.95
C ASP A 264 -15.60 34.78 -18.94
N TYR A 265 -14.38 35.01 -18.45
CA TYR A 265 -13.20 35.33 -19.31
C TYR A 265 -12.92 34.19 -20.30
N LEU A 266 -12.99 32.93 -19.91
CA LEU A 266 -12.79 31.79 -20.80
C LEU A 266 -13.92 31.66 -21.83
N ILE A 267 -15.17 31.94 -21.44
CA ILE A 267 -16.31 31.99 -22.35
C ILE A 267 -16.13 33.06 -23.44
N GLU A 268 -15.70 34.23 -23.04
CA GLU A 268 -15.45 35.34 -23.96
C GLU A 268 -14.24 35.03 -24.91
N LYS A 269 -13.17 34.51 -24.36
CA LYS A 269 -11.95 34.16 -25.09
C LYS A 269 -12.12 33.00 -26.07
N TYR A 270 -12.96 32.02 -25.70
CA TYR A 270 -13.18 30.79 -26.47
C TYR A 270 -14.69 30.52 -26.68
N PRO A 271 -15.42 31.38 -27.38
CA PRO A 271 -16.89 31.34 -27.46
C PRO A 271 -17.43 30.06 -28.11
N ASN A 272 -16.69 29.46 -29.01
CA ASN A 272 -17.10 28.27 -29.77
C ASN A 272 -16.48 26.96 -29.24
N ASP A 273 -15.76 27.01 -28.15
CA ASP A 273 -15.13 25.81 -27.56
C ASP A 273 -15.61 25.54 -26.14
N PRO A 274 -16.64 24.69 -25.96
CA PRO A 274 -17.15 24.35 -24.64
C PRO A 274 -16.16 23.56 -23.76
N ASN A 275 -15.07 23.04 -24.37
CA ASN A 275 -14.04 22.34 -23.61
C ASN A 275 -13.11 23.28 -22.85
N ARG A 276 -13.04 24.54 -23.24
CA ARG A 276 -12.23 25.57 -22.58
C ARG A 276 -13.05 26.37 -21.59
N ARG A 277 -13.43 25.70 -20.51
CA ARG A 277 -14.22 26.22 -19.37
C ARG A 277 -13.56 25.77 -18.08
N VAL A 278 -13.92 26.39 -16.97
CA VAL A 278 -13.58 25.85 -15.64
C VAL A 278 -14.26 24.50 -15.50
N LYS A 279 -13.46 23.46 -15.20
CA LYS A 279 -13.96 22.08 -15.03
C LYS A 279 -14.42 21.81 -13.62
N SER A 280 -13.65 22.25 -12.65
CA SER A 280 -13.96 21.96 -11.24
C SER A 280 -13.43 23.02 -10.27
N ALA A 281 -14.07 23.05 -9.12
CA ALA A 281 -13.73 23.82 -7.94
C ALA A 281 -13.41 22.88 -6.79
N ARG A 282 -12.21 22.97 -6.23
CA ARG A 282 -11.74 22.13 -5.10
C ARG A 282 -11.82 22.90 -3.79
N ILE A 283 -12.27 22.20 -2.74
CA ILE A 283 -12.21 22.64 -1.35
C ILE A 283 -11.34 21.69 -0.56
N ASP A 284 -10.41 22.23 0.22
CA ASP A 284 -9.43 21.47 1.01
C ASP A 284 -9.48 21.79 2.51
N SER A 285 -10.40 22.66 2.94
CA SER A 285 -10.48 23.11 4.33
C SER A 285 -11.90 23.43 4.80
N GLY A 286 -12.08 23.58 6.12
CA GLY A 286 -13.35 23.95 6.73
C GLY A 286 -14.41 22.85 6.74
N ASP A 287 -15.68 23.24 6.87
CA ASP A 287 -16.83 22.33 6.78
C ASP A 287 -17.14 22.04 5.32
N LEU A 288 -16.62 20.91 4.83
CA LEU A 288 -16.72 20.50 3.44
C LEU A 288 -18.15 20.31 2.97
N ALA A 289 -19.01 19.66 3.77
CA ALA A 289 -20.38 19.39 3.39
C ALA A 289 -21.21 20.68 3.27
N ARG A 290 -21.09 21.58 4.24
CA ARG A 290 -21.73 22.89 4.20
C ARG A 290 -21.16 23.76 3.07
N GLY A 291 -19.85 23.73 2.87
CA GLY A 291 -19.16 24.45 1.80
C GLY A 291 -19.67 24.01 0.43
N SER A 292 -19.77 22.70 0.16
CA SER A 292 -20.26 22.17 -1.10
C SER A 292 -21.67 22.61 -1.45
N LYS A 293 -22.60 22.59 -0.46
CA LYS A 293 -23.99 23.04 -0.65
C LYS A 293 -24.07 24.53 -1.00
N ARG A 294 -23.26 25.37 -0.32
CA ARG A 294 -23.21 26.81 -0.61
C ARG A 294 -22.63 27.09 -1.98
N LEU A 295 -21.52 26.43 -2.34
CA LEU A 295 -20.90 26.56 -3.65
C LEU A 295 -21.82 26.09 -4.77
N ARG A 296 -22.43 24.91 -4.63
CA ARG A 296 -23.35 24.39 -5.65
C ARG A 296 -24.48 25.37 -5.90
N LYS A 297 -25.15 25.85 -4.84
CA LYS A 297 -26.22 26.85 -4.93
C LYS A 297 -25.78 28.14 -5.65
N ALA A 298 -24.58 28.63 -5.33
CA ALA A 298 -24.04 29.85 -5.92
C ALA A 298 -23.61 29.68 -7.39
N LEU A 299 -23.02 28.55 -7.74
CA LEU A 299 -22.65 28.23 -9.13
C LEU A 299 -23.91 28.03 -10.00
N ASP A 300 -24.94 27.38 -9.49
CA ASP A 300 -26.23 27.24 -10.19
C ASP A 300 -26.91 28.60 -10.43
N ALA A 301 -26.90 29.47 -9.42
CA ALA A 301 -27.42 30.83 -9.54
C ALA A 301 -26.60 31.69 -10.54
N ALA A 302 -25.31 31.43 -10.69
CA ALA A 302 -24.43 32.07 -11.67
C ALA A 302 -24.56 31.47 -13.08
N GLY A 303 -25.44 30.47 -13.30
CA GLY A 303 -25.58 29.80 -14.59
C GLY A 303 -24.43 28.87 -14.97
N LYS A 304 -23.68 28.33 -13.95
CA LYS A 304 -22.50 27.47 -14.13
C LYS A 304 -22.68 26.07 -13.48
N PRO A 305 -23.79 25.36 -13.75
CA PRO A 305 -24.07 24.06 -13.14
C PRO A 305 -23.10 22.96 -13.58
N TYR A 306 -22.38 23.15 -14.68
CA TYR A 306 -21.41 22.21 -15.24
C TYR A 306 -20.09 22.16 -14.47
N ILE A 307 -19.77 23.16 -13.63
CA ILE A 307 -18.56 23.17 -12.82
C ILE A 307 -18.70 22.15 -11.69
N LYS A 308 -17.85 21.15 -11.70
CA LYS A 308 -17.85 20.07 -10.72
C LYS A 308 -17.21 20.50 -9.40
N LEU A 309 -17.66 19.91 -8.30
CA LEU A 309 -17.07 20.14 -6.98
C LEU A 309 -16.19 18.99 -6.54
N VAL A 310 -15.02 19.31 -6.03
CA VAL A 310 -14.02 18.35 -5.56
C VAL A 310 -13.73 18.60 -4.08
N ALA A 311 -13.86 17.56 -3.25
CA ALA A 311 -13.43 17.60 -1.85
C ALA A 311 -12.04 17.02 -1.69
N SER A 312 -11.24 17.59 -0.80
CA SER A 312 -10.02 17.02 -0.26
C SER A 312 -9.87 17.37 1.23
N ASN A 313 -8.79 17.04 1.88
CA ASN A 313 -8.51 17.24 3.31
C ASN A 313 -8.75 16.00 4.18
N GLY A 314 -7.71 15.16 4.26
CA GLY A 314 -7.68 14.01 5.18
C GLY A 314 -8.88 13.07 5.03
N LEU A 315 -9.35 12.91 3.79
CA LEU A 315 -10.49 12.05 3.47
C LEU A 315 -10.13 10.58 3.58
N ASP A 316 -11.11 9.81 4.00
CA ASP A 316 -11.13 8.36 3.99
C ASP A 316 -12.55 7.88 3.62
N GLU A 317 -12.75 6.58 3.49
CA GLU A 317 -14.03 5.98 3.12
C GLU A 317 -15.16 6.33 4.10
N ARG A 318 -14.85 6.50 5.40
CA ARG A 318 -15.84 6.80 6.44
C ARG A 318 -16.29 8.25 6.36
N LYS A 319 -15.34 9.19 6.22
CA LYS A 319 -15.65 10.61 6.05
C LYS A 319 -16.45 10.86 4.77
N ILE A 320 -16.05 10.22 3.66
CA ILE A 320 -16.76 10.33 2.39
C ILE A 320 -18.20 9.81 2.55
N ALA A 321 -18.36 8.60 3.10
CA ALA A 321 -19.69 8.02 3.32
C ALA A 321 -20.56 8.90 4.25
N ASN A 322 -19.98 9.47 5.30
CA ASN A 322 -20.70 10.38 6.20
C ASN A 322 -21.20 11.63 5.45
N MET A 323 -20.31 12.28 4.69
CA MET A 323 -20.68 13.46 3.90
C MET A 323 -21.78 13.17 2.87
N GLU A 324 -21.73 12.01 2.19
CA GLU A 324 -22.74 11.64 1.19
C GLU A 324 -24.08 11.24 1.82
N LEU A 325 -24.04 10.30 2.79
CA LEU A 325 -25.25 9.64 3.29
C LEU A 325 -26.00 10.47 4.36
N TYR A 326 -25.27 11.18 5.22
CA TYR A 326 -25.86 11.87 6.36
C TYR A 326 -25.82 13.39 6.22
N GLU A 327 -24.75 13.93 5.65
CA GLU A 327 -24.61 15.37 5.50
C GLU A 327 -25.11 15.87 4.13
N HIS A 328 -25.43 14.97 3.19
CA HIS A 328 -25.92 15.31 1.85
C HIS A 328 -25.04 16.35 1.13
N ALA A 329 -23.74 16.14 1.14
CA ALA A 329 -22.77 16.99 0.46
C ALA A 329 -22.92 16.88 -1.06
N HIS A 330 -22.60 17.97 -1.77
CA HIS A 330 -22.68 18.03 -3.23
C HIS A 330 -21.28 17.99 -3.88
N PHE A 331 -20.60 16.85 -3.74
CA PHE A 331 -19.31 16.64 -4.40
C PHE A 331 -19.44 15.65 -5.56
N ASP A 332 -18.73 15.94 -6.65
CA ASP A 332 -18.64 15.07 -7.83
C ASP A 332 -17.43 14.14 -7.77
N SER A 333 -16.40 14.53 -7.00
CA SER A 333 -15.18 13.73 -6.84
C SER A 333 -14.42 14.07 -5.55
N TYR A 334 -13.51 13.18 -5.18
CA TYR A 334 -12.76 13.24 -3.91
C TYR A 334 -11.26 13.11 -4.16
N GLY A 335 -10.48 14.01 -3.58
CA GLY A 335 -9.03 13.93 -3.50
C GLY A 335 -8.62 13.21 -2.22
N VAL A 336 -8.14 11.99 -2.32
CA VAL A 336 -7.73 11.17 -1.17
C VAL A 336 -6.24 10.94 -1.22
N GLY A 337 -5.53 11.25 -0.14
CA GLY A 337 -4.09 11.16 -0.06
C GLY A 337 -3.63 10.23 1.06
N GLU A 338 -3.12 10.81 2.13
CA GLU A 338 -2.44 10.12 3.24
C GLU A 338 -3.22 8.89 3.76
N ASN A 339 -4.51 9.04 4.05
CA ASN A 339 -5.31 7.94 4.60
C ASN A 339 -5.47 6.75 3.65
N LEU A 340 -5.32 6.97 2.33
CA LEU A 340 -5.30 5.89 1.35
C LEU A 340 -3.94 5.20 1.33
N ILE A 341 -2.86 5.94 1.09
CA ILE A 341 -1.54 5.35 0.86
C ILE A 341 -0.88 4.78 2.11
N THR A 342 -1.27 5.24 3.30
CA THR A 342 -0.79 4.69 4.58
C THR A 342 -1.71 3.62 5.14
N SER A 343 -2.95 3.49 4.62
CA SER A 343 -4.00 2.67 5.23
C SER A 343 -4.11 2.92 6.75
N ALA A 344 -4.19 4.18 7.15
CA ALA A 344 -4.01 4.64 8.53
C ALA A 344 -4.87 3.90 9.58
N SER A 345 -6.02 3.37 9.18
CA SER A 345 -6.92 2.59 10.06
C SER A 345 -6.38 1.19 10.40
N ASP A 346 -5.66 0.56 9.47
CA ASP A 346 -5.00 -0.73 9.66
C ASP A 346 -3.80 -0.81 8.69
N PRO A 347 -2.62 -0.33 9.12
CA PRO A 347 -1.49 -0.09 8.21
C PRO A 347 -0.69 -1.35 7.84
N VAL A 348 -1.07 -2.51 8.39
CA VAL A 348 -0.32 -3.76 8.19
C VAL A 348 -1.21 -4.84 7.58
N PHE A 349 -0.85 -5.28 6.39
CA PHE A 349 -1.40 -6.50 5.81
C PHE A 349 -0.64 -7.69 6.38
N GLY A 350 -1.29 -8.50 7.21
CA GLY A 350 -0.68 -9.57 7.99
C GLY A 350 -0.36 -10.84 7.17
N GLY A 351 0.21 -10.70 5.97
CA GLY A 351 0.65 -11.81 5.14
C GLY A 351 1.79 -12.60 5.78
N VAL A 352 1.82 -13.89 5.52
CA VAL A 352 2.85 -14.82 5.98
C VAL A 352 3.30 -15.70 4.83
N TYR A 353 4.55 -16.15 4.90
CA TYR A 353 5.17 -17.03 3.93
C TYR A 353 5.71 -18.26 4.68
N LYS A 354 5.22 -19.46 4.33
CA LYS A 354 5.46 -20.65 5.15
C LYS A 354 5.80 -21.86 4.29
N LEU A 355 6.84 -22.60 4.70
CA LEU A 355 7.17 -23.90 4.14
C LEU A 355 6.00 -24.88 4.36
N VAL A 356 5.51 -25.45 3.27
CA VAL A 356 4.38 -26.37 3.26
C VAL A 356 4.72 -27.76 2.72
N ALA A 357 5.74 -27.87 1.90
CA ALA A 357 6.23 -29.15 1.41
C ALA A 357 7.72 -29.11 0.98
N VAL A 358 8.32 -30.28 0.95
CA VAL A 358 9.65 -30.54 0.39
C VAL A 358 9.53 -31.61 -0.68
N LYS A 359 10.11 -31.40 -1.83
CA LYS A 359 10.18 -32.41 -2.90
C LYS A 359 11.27 -33.43 -2.58
N LEU A 360 10.91 -34.69 -2.59
CA LEU A 360 11.83 -35.79 -2.36
C LEU A 360 12.55 -36.22 -3.66
N PRO A 361 13.65 -36.99 -3.57
CA PRO A 361 14.38 -37.46 -4.76
C PRO A 361 13.56 -38.33 -5.71
N ASP A 362 12.52 -39.00 -5.23
CA ASP A 362 11.58 -39.79 -6.04
C ASP A 362 10.54 -38.93 -6.77
N GLY A 363 10.59 -37.60 -6.61
CA GLY A 363 9.67 -36.65 -7.22
C GLY A 363 8.39 -36.40 -6.42
N THR A 364 8.13 -37.14 -5.35
CA THR A 364 6.98 -36.93 -4.47
C THR A 364 7.19 -35.73 -3.55
N TYR A 365 6.10 -35.20 -2.98
CA TYR A 365 6.13 -34.07 -2.09
C TYR A 365 5.79 -34.51 -0.66
N GLN A 366 6.76 -34.36 0.25
CA GLN A 366 6.54 -34.57 1.68
C GLN A 366 5.93 -33.31 2.30
N PRO A 367 4.71 -33.37 2.87
CA PRO A 367 4.12 -32.27 3.59
C PRO A 367 4.99 -31.82 4.76
N LYS A 368 5.09 -30.50 4.96
CA LYS A 368 5.78 -29.87 6.08
C LYS A 368 4.88 -28.80 6.68
N MET A 369 4.98 -28.64 8.00
CA MET A 369 4.30 -27.53 8.68
C MET A 369 5.08 -27.15 9.93
N LYS A 370 5.00 -25.88 10.28
CA LYS A 370 5.38 -25.41 11.60
C LYS A 370 4.20 -25.62 12.55
N CYS A 371 4.37 -26.44 13.57
CA CYS A 371 3.43 -26.53 14.68
C CYS A 371 3.52 -25.27 15.54
N SER A 372 2.40 -24.80 16.02
CA SER A 372 2.29 -23.63 16.89
C SER A 372 1.29 -23.94 18.00
N ASP A 373 1.55 -23.45 19.21
CA ASP A 373 0.61 -23.56 20.34
C ASP A 373 -0.67 -22.73 20.12
N SER A 374 -0.66 -21.82 19.18
CA SER A 374 -1.83 -21.02 18.80
C SER A 374 -2.55 -21.63 17.60
N ALA A 375 -3.79 -22.04 17.76
CA ALA A 375 -4.64 -22.57 16.69
C ALA A 375 -4.77 -21.58 15.51
N SER A 376 -4.84 -20.27 15.78
CA SER A 376 -4.90 -19.23 14.76
C SER A 376 -3.64 -19.14 13.89
N LYS A 377 -2.54 -19.80 14.27
CA LYS A 377 -1.29 -19.88 13.50
C LYS A 377 -1.12 -21.19 12.75
N ALA A 378 -2.11 -22.08 12.80
CA ALA A 378 -2.08 -23.32 12.04
C ALA A 378 -1.95 -23.02 10.53
N ILE A 379 -1.23 -23.90 9.86
CA ILE A 379 -1.05 -23.85 8.40
C ILE A 379 -1.53 -25.19 7.81
N ILE A 380 -2.01 -25.16 6.59
CA ILE A 380 -2.37 -26.39 5.88
C ILE A 380 -1.10 -26.88 5.18
N PRO A 381 -0.55 -28.05 5.56
CA PRO A 381 0.64 -28.60 4.95
C PRO A 381 0.35 -29.17 3.56
N GLY A 382 1.40 -29.40 2.78
CA GLY A 382 1.34 -30.01 1.48
C GLY A 382 1.25 -29.03 0.32
N LYS A 383 1.58 -29.50 -0.87
CA LYS A 383 1.42 -28.79 -2.12
C LYS A 383 -0.07 -28.76 -2.46
N LYS A 384 -0.66 -27.59 -2.64
CA LYS A 384 -2.11 -27.43 -2.78
C LYS A 384 -2.46 -26.28 -3.71
N MET A 385 -3.69 -26.25 -4.20
CA MET A 385 -4.20 -25.28 -5.17
C MET A 385 -5.52 -24.71 -4.66
N PRO A 386 -5.70 -23.37 -4.65
CA PRO A 386 -6.98 -22.76 -4.36
C PRO A 386 -7.90 -22.83 -5.56
N TRP A 387 -9.17 -23.11 -5.32
CA TRP A 387 -10.26 -23.13 -6.28
C TRP A 387 -11.36 -22.20 -5.81
N ARG A 388 -12.01 -21.49 -6.74
CA ARG A 388 -13.24 -20.77 -6.45
C ARG A 388 -14.40 -21.48 -7.12
N LEU A 389 -15.40 -21.86 -6.32
CA LEU A 389 -16.60 -22.52 -6.79
C LEU A 389 -17.67 -21.49 -7.13
N TYR A 390 -18.31 -21.67 -8.27
CA TYR A 390 -19.38 -20.82 -8.75
C TYR A 390 -20.67 -21.63 -8.90
N ASP A 391 -21.82 -20.98 -8.68
CA ASP A 391 -23.12 -21.55 -8.99
C ASP A 391 -23.42 -21.48 -10.50
N GLU A 392 -24.60 -21.99 -10.88
CA GLU A 392 -25.10 -21.99 -12.27
C GLU A 392 -25.30 -20.58 -12.86
N ASN A 393 -25.42 -19.54 -12.02
CA ASN A 393 -25.55 -18.15 -12.40
C ASN A 393 -24.20 -17.43 -12.50
N GLY A 394 -23.09 -18.14 -12.27
CA GLY A 394 -21.75 -17.57 -12.26
C GLY A 394 -21.44 -16.74 -11.00
N GLN A 395 -22.21 -16.92 -9.92
CA GLN A 395 -21.93 -16.28 -8.63
C GLN A 395 -20.98 -17.13 -7.80
N ALA A 396 -19.93 -16.51 -7.29
CA ALA A 396 -18.95 -17.17 -6.42
C ALA A 396 -19.60 -17.58 -5.10
N GLN A 397 -19.47 -18.86 -4.73
CA GLN A 397 -20.09 -19.45 -3.55
C GLN A 397 -19.07 -19.63 -2.41
N CYS A 398 -17.90 -20.20 -2.72
CA CYS A 398 -16.85 -20.41 -1.73
C CYS A 398 -15.49 -20.63 -2.39
N ASP A 399 -14.43 -20.50 -1.59
CA ASP A 399 -13.09 -20.90 -1.95
C ASP A 399 -12.77 -22.27 -1.32
N LEU A 400 -12.20 -23.16 -2.12
CA LEU A 400 -11.79 -24.50 -1.75
C LEU A 400 -10.27 -24.61 -1.90
N ILE A 401 -9.60 -25.19 -0.94
CA ILE A 401 -8.19 -25.57 -1.02
C ILE A 401 -8.10 -27.07 -1.24
N ALA A 402 -7.64 -27.48 -2.41
CA ALA A 402 -7.44 -28.87 -2.78
C ALA A 402 -5.95 -29.23 -2.79
N MET A 403 -5.59 -30.46 -2.47
CA MET A 403 -4.22 -30.95 -2.64
C MET A 403 -3.88 -31.03 -4.14
N ASP A 404 -2.60 -30.84 -4.46
CA ASP A 404 -2.12 -30.95 -5.85
C ASP A 404 -2.42 -32.37 -6.39
N GLY A 405 -3.09 -32.42 -7.54
CA GLY A 405 -3.55 -33.68 -8.13
C GLY A 405 -4.97 -34.10 -7.75
N GLU A 406 -5.62 -33.47 -6.77
CA GLU A 406 -7.06 -33.69 -6.56
C GLU A 406 -7.87 -33.07 -7.69
N VAL A 407 -8.82 -33.87 -8.20
CA VAL A 407 -9.70 -33.45 -9.30
C VAL A 407 -11.01 -32.90 -8.74
N ILE A 408 -11.30 -31.64 -9.02
CA ILE A 408 -12.58 -31.01 -8.70
C ILE A 408 -13.43 -31.03 -9.98
N GLU A 409 -14.51 -31.84 -9.97
CA GLU A 409 -15.40 -32.00 -11.12
C GLU A 409 -16.66 -31.13 -10.94
N ALA A 410 -17.00 -30.36 -11.99
CA ALA A 410 -18.21 -29.57 -12.02
C ALA A 410 -19.48 -30.45 -11.88
N GLY A 411 -20.43 -30.02 -11.07
CA GLY A 411 -21.69 -30.73 -10.82
C GLY A 411 -21.59 -31.94 -9.89
N LYS A 412 -20.40 -32.29 -9.40
CA LYS A 412 -20.24 -33.35 -8.38
C LYS A 412 -20.10 -32.76 -6.96
N PRO A 413 -20.71 -33.42 -5.96
CA PRO A 413 -20.58 -33.00 -4.60
C PRO A 413 -19.13 -33.17 -4.11
N VAL A 414 -18.58 -32.14 -3.46
CA VAL A 414 -17.25 -32.17 -2.83
C VAL A 414 -17.42 -32.21 -1.32
N LYS A 415 -16.77 -33.20 -0.67
CA LYS A 415 -16.73 -33.26 0.78
C LYS A 415 -15.67 -32.26 1.25
N MET A 416 -16.10 -31.20 1.89
CA MET A 416 -15.23 -30.16 2.42
C MET A 416 -15.09 -30.27 3.94
N VAL A 417 -13.92 -29.88 4.46
CA VAL A 417 -13.70 -29.62 5.88
C VAL A 417 -13.69 -28.11 6.04
N ASN A 418 -14.54 -27.60 6.92
CA ASN A 418 -14.52 -26.19 7.27
C ASN A 418 -13.23 -25.88 8.05
N LEU A 419 -12.47 -24.89 7.58
CA LEU A 419 -11.23 -24.45 8.22
C LEU A 419 -11.47 -23.32 9.23
N ASP A 420 -12.65 -22.72 9.17
CA ASP A 420 -13.12 -21.70 10.12
C ASP A 420 -14.27 -22.33 10.92
N PRO A 421 -14.01 -22.85 12.13
CA PRO A 421 -15.00 -23.57 12.91
C PRO A 421 -16.00 -22.67 13.65
N ASP A 422 -15.87 -21.33 13.58
CA ASP A 422 -16.71 -20.37 14.31
C ASP A 422 -17.88 -19.84 13.48
#